data_bd6f510d37da8d640a73300007eabd7a
#
_entry.id   bd6f510d37da8d640a73300007eabd7a
#
_cell.length_a   1.000
_cell.length_b   1.000
_cell.length_c   1.000
_cell.angle_alpha   90.00
_cell.angle_beta   90.00
_cell.angle_gamma   90.00
#
_symmetry.space_group_name_H-M   'P 1'
#
loop_
_entity.id
_entity.type
_entity.pdbx_description
1 polymer ?
#
loop_
_entity_poly.entity_id
_entity_poly.type
_entity_poly.pdbx_seq_one_letter_code
_entity_poly.pdbx_strand_id
1 'polypeptide(L)'
;MTDVGPILVVVGGDTKRIQWLTHHVTSHWPTAQVTTLRAGESAPLSRLISERTPDAVLLQADFANEALSTAVIGSLTQLLRMQPALYCILLAENGNELSAVRALKSGAKDYLPLAQITKDQLLTAVGEACSKRRIAAQAAAMMAQSENSTIIEVPGYSIVKEIATSNFSSVFLARSERLRRNVVLKTMTRGESEREIGDAERFQREYEIISSITHRAIAEIHDFGSQPGHLYLAMEYFPCGDLRDRLRNPLSVDESLYYLRAIAEALRVIHVFGILHRDLKPANVMLREDNSPVLIDFGLARRSLDEIGTTGVGQVLGSPYYISPEQAQGQRVDVRTDLYSLGVMFYEMLTGQRPYAGRSAVAIMSQHTSSPVPQLPEATSMQQPLLDRLMAKQQSARYASADELLADLGPIAAVA
;
A
#
# COMPACT_ATOMS: atom_id res chain seq x y z
N MET A 1 9.65 -26.67 -10.33
CA MET A 1 8.36 -26.33 -9.73
C MET A 1 7.30 -26.67 -10.78
N THR A 2 6.46 -27.67 -10.52
CA THR A 2 5.38 -28.10 -11.43
C THR A 2 4.39 -26.95 -11.53
N ASP A 3 4.26 -26.41 -12.75
CA ASP A 3 3.33 -25.35 -13.08
C ASP A 3 1.89 -25.90 -12.97
N VAL A 4 1.26 -25.72 -11.82
CA VAL A 4 -0.13 -26.13 -11.59
C VAL A 4 -1.00 -25.11 -12.31
N GLY A 5 -1.66 -25.56 -13.39
CA GLY A 5 -2.56 -24.71 -14.16
C GLY A 5 -3.77 -24.22 -13.35
N PRO A 6 -4.48 -23.19 -13.86
CA PRO A 6 -5.60 -22.58 -13.18
C PRO A 6 -6.79 -23.54 -13.02
N ILE A 7 -7.54 -23.37 -11.93
CA ILE A 7 -8.87 -23.97 -11.72
C ILE A 7 -9.89 -22.89 -12.05
N LEU A 8 -10.67 -23.09 -13.12
CA LEU A 8 -11.64 -22.14 -13.62
C LEU A 8 -13.05 -22.72 -13.61
N VAL A 9 -14.03 -21.89 -13.30
CA VAL A 9 -15.44 -22.21 -13.51
C VAL A 9 -15.98 -21.22 -14.55
N VAL A 10 -16.53 -21.75 -15.65
CA VAL A 10 -17.14 -20.95 -16.71
C VAL A 10 -18.66 -21.18 -16.68
N VAL A 11 -19.41 -20.11 -16.50
CA VAL A 11 -20.88 -20.14 -16.50
C VAL A 11 -21.39 -19.42 -17.72
N GLY A 12 -22.05 -20.12 -18.64
CA GLY A 12 -22.54 -19.52 -19.86
C GLY A 12 -23.51 -20.37 -20.67
N GLY A 13 -24.11 -19.79 -21.72
CA GLY A 13 -25.06 -20.46 -22.62
C GLY A 13 -24.50 -20.80 -23.99
N ASP A 14 -23.49 -20.07 -24.48
CA ASP A 14 -22.91 -20.30 -25.82
C ASP A 14 -21.81 -21.37 -25.79
N THR A 15 -22.16 -22.57 -26.21
CA THR A 15 -21.26 -23.73 -26.22
C THR A 15 -20.01 -23.50 -27.10
N LYS A 16 -20.11 -22.82 -28.25
CA LYS A 16 -18.97 -22.58 -29.13
C LYS A 16 -17.95 -21.64 -28.49
N ARG A 17 -18.40 -20.60 -27.84
CA ARG A 17 -17.53 -19.64 -27.14
C ARG A 17 -16.88 -20.25 -25.90
N ILE A 18 -17.63 -21.03 -25.15
CA ILE A 18 -17.09 -21.79 -24.00
C ILE A 18 -16.01 -22.77 -24.48
N GLN A 19 -16.22 -23.47 -25.60
CA GLN A 19 -15.19 -24.34 -26.19
C GLN A 19 -13.94 -23.54 -26.61
N TRP A 20 -14.12 -22.38 -27.24
CA TRP A 20 -13.01 -21.51 -27.62
C TRP A 20 -12.18 -21.06 -26.40
N LEU A 21 -12.85 -20.59 -25.34
CA LEU A 21 -12.20 -20.20 -24.08
C LEU A 21 -11.44 -21.36 -23.46
N THR A 22 -12.10 -22.52 -23.33
CA THR A 22 -11.50 -23.72 -22.75
C THR A 22 -10.27 -24.17 -23.55
N HIS A 23 -10.36 -24.18 -24.87
CA HIS A 23 -9.26 -24.57 -25.75
C HIS A 23 -8.03 -23.66 -25.55
N HIS A 24 -8.21 -22.34 -25.51
CA HIS A 24 -7.07 -21.42 -25.35
C HIS A 24 -6.46 -21.50 -23.96
N VAL A 25 -7.26 -21.64 -22.91
CA VAL A 25 -6.78 -21.82 -21.55
C VAL A 25 -6.01 -23.14 -21.42
N THR A 26 -6.55 -24.27 -21.85
CA THR A 26 -5.89 -25.58 -21.74
C THR A 26 -4.70 -25.73 -22.67
N SER A 27 -4.66 -25.01 -23.79
CA SER A 27 -3.48 -24.97 -24.67
C SER A 27 -2.33 -24.16 -24.04
N HIS A 28 -2.62 -23.15 -23.25
CA HIS A 28 -1.60 -22.34 -22.58
C HIS A 28 -1.15 -22.95 -21.23
N TRP A 29 -2.10 -23.48 -20.47
CA TRP A 29 -1.84 -24.23 -19.23
C TRP A 29 -2.35 -25.67 -19.36
N PRO A 30 -1.51 -26.62 -19.78
CA PRO A 30 -1.94 -28.01 -20.01
C PRO A 30 -2.54 -28.70 -18.78
N THR A 31 -2.22 -28.23 -17.58
CA THR A 31 -2.74 -28.74 -16.29
C THR A 31 -3.97 -27.97 -15.79
N ALA A 32 -4.52 -27.03 -16.59
CA ALA A 32 -5.70 -26.26 -16.22
C ALA A 32 -6.94 -27.14 -16.07
N GLN A 33 -7.72 -26.90 -15.02
CA GLN A 33 -9.00 -27.55 -14.81
C GLN A 33 -10.11 -26.55 -15.10
N VAL A 34 -10.88 -26.76 -16.17
CA VAL A 34 -11.99 -25.89 -16.56
C VAL A 34 -13.30 -26.65 -16.38
N THR A 35 -14.14 -26.18 -15.45
CA THR A 35 -15.48 -26.70 -15.23
C THR A 35 -16.50 -25.76 -15.85
N THR A 36 -17.41 -26.27 -16.67
CA THR A 36 -18.44 -25.47 -17.36
C THR A 36 -19.82 -25.75 -16.75
N LEU A 37 -20.59 -24.67 -16.51
CA LEU A 37 -21.96 -24.71 -16.02
C LEU A 37 -22.88 -23.90 -16.94
N ARG A 38 -24.17 -24.26 -17.02
CA ARG A 38 -25.14 -23.47 -17.75
C ARG A 38 -25.58 -22.26 -16.93
N ALA A 39 -25.92 -21.17 -17.61
CA ALA A 39 -26.53 -20.01 -16.97
C ALA A 39 -27.84 -20.41 -16.26
N GLY A 40 -27.98 -19.99 -14.99
CA GLY A 40 -29.15 -20.35 -14.16
C GLY A 40 -28.94 -21.51 -13.19
N GLU A 41 -27.84 -22.25 -13.29
CA GLU A 41 -27.50 -23.35 -12.35
C GLU A 41 -26.78 -22.80 -11.11
N SER A 42 -27.49 -22.05 -10.26
CA SER A 42 -26.89 -21.41 -9.07
C SER A 42 -26.51 -22.41 -7.96
N ALA A 43 -27.29 -23.47 -7.76
CA ALA A 43 -27.02 -24.46 -6.69
C ALA A 43 -25.76 -25.32 -6.99
N PRO A 44 -25.54 -25.85 -8.22
CA PRO A 44 -24.26 -26.48 -8.59
C PRO A 44 -23.07 -25.55 -8.51
N LEU A 45 -23.23 -24.27 -8.87
CA LEU A 45 -22.16 -23.26 -8.83
C LEU A 45 -21.68 -23.01 -7.39
N SER A 46 -22.60 -22.78 -6.46
CA SER A 46 -22.29 -22.54 -5.05
C SER A 46 -21.55 -23.72 -4.42
N ARG A 47 -21.99 -24.94 -4.73
CA ARG A 47 -21.36 -26.18 -4.25
C ARG A 47 -19.95 -26.35 -4.82
N LEU A 48 -19.76 -26.12 -6.12
CA LEU A 48 -18.49 -26.23 -6.81
C LEU A 48 -17.45 -25.22 -6.25
N ILE A 49 -17.88 -24.01 -5.97
CA ILE A 49 -17.02 -22.96 -5.38
C ILE A 49 -16.59 -23.34 -3.97
N SER A 50 -17.50 -23.94 -3.17
CA SER A 50 -17.16 -24.38 -1.81
C SER A 50 -16.23 -25.60 -1.80
N GLU A 51 -16.42 -26.55 -2.73
CA GLU A 51 -15.65 -27.80 -2.78
C GLU A 51 -14.26 -27.63 -3.46
N ARG A 52 -14.16 -26.78 -4.49
CA ARG A 52 -12.95 -26.70 -5.36
C ARG A 52 -12.22 -25.37 -5.30
N THR A 53 -12.77 -24.36 -4.66
CA THR A 53 -12.16 -23.02 -4.54
C THR A 53 -11.46 -22.55 -5.84
N PRO A 54 -12.19 -22.21 -6.92
CA PRO A 54 -11.60 -21.89 -8.21
C PRO A 54 -10.72 -20.64 -8.19
N ASP A 55 -9.73 -20.53 -9.10
CA ASP A 55 -8.88 -19.35 -9.26
C ASP A 55 -9.65 -18.17 -9.85
N ALA A 56 -10.57 -18.46 -10.76
CA ALA A 56 -11.52 -17.47 -11.26
C ALA A 56 -12.85 -18.10 -11.64
N VAL A 57 -13.89 -17.29 -11.59
CA VAL A 57 -15.22 -17.60 -12.14
C VAL A 57 -15.49 -16.66 -13.31
N LEU A 58 -15.67 -17.21 -14.49
CA LEU A 58 -16.02 -16.49 -15.70
C LEU A 58 -17.53 -16.57 -15.91
N LEU A 59 -18.22 -15.43 -15.84
CA LEU A 59 -19.68 -15.33 -15.97
C LEU A 59 -20.04 -14.71 -17.30
N GLN A 60 -20.70 -15.45 -18.19
CA GLN A 60 -21.19 -14.93 -19.46
C GLN A 60 -22.55 -14.26 -19.26
N ALA A 61 -22.68 -13.02 -19.76
CA ALA A 61 -23.91 -12.25 -19.74
C ALA A 61 -24.20 -11.64 -21.11
N ASP A 62 -25.43 -11.78 -21.60
CA ASP A 62 -25.91 -11.06 -22.77
C ASP A 62 -26.64 -9.80 -22.33
N PHE A 63 -26.05 -8.64 -22.61
CA PHE A 63 -26.60 -7.33 -22.24
C PHE A 63 -27.68 -6.82 -23.19
N ALA A 64 -27.92 -7.48 -24.32
CA ALA A 64 -29.13 -7.24 -25.10
C ALA A 64 -30.40 -7.81 -24.45
N ASN A 65 -30.25 -8.79 -23.56
CA ASN A 65 -31.33 -9.37 -22.77
C ASN A 65 -31.25 -8.91 -21.30
N GLU A 66 -32.12 -7.96 -20.94
CA GLU A 66 -32.11 -7.35 -19.61
C GLU A 66 -32.40 -8.34 -18.47
N ALA A 67 -33.27 -9.33 -18.71
CA ALA A 67 -33.59 -10.36 -17.71
C ALA A 67 -32.39 -11.25 -17.43
N LEU A 68 -31.68 -11.71 -18.48
CA LEU A 68 -30.49 -12.55 -18.34
C LEU A 68 -29.33 -11.79 -17.71
N SER A 69 -29.09 -10.54 -18.14
CA SER A 69 -28.01 -9.73 -17.57
C SER A 69 -28.25 -9.42 -16.08
N THR A 70 -29.49 -9.16 -15.69
CA THR A 70 -29.87 -8.93 -14.28
C THR A 70 -29.69 -10.21 -13.45
N ALA A 71 -30.05 -11.38 -13.97
CA ALA A 71 -29.87 -12.66 -13.29
C ALA A 71 -28.36 -12.97 -13.07
N VAL A 72 -27.52 -12.74 -14.07
CA VAL A 72 -26.06 -12.95 -13.96
C VAL A 72 -25.43 -11.99 -12.95
N ILE A 73 -25.81 -10.72 -12.95
CA ILE A 73 -25.34 -9.74 -11.97
C ILE A 73 -25.83 -10.10 -10.55
N GLY A 74 -27.06 -10.59 -10.42
CA GLY A 74 -27.57 -11.14 -9.16
C GLY A 74 -26.74 -12.33 -8.66
N SER A 75 -26.42 -13.27 -9.54
CA SER A 75 -25.54 -14.41 -9.23
C SER A 75 -24.14 -13.96 -8.81
N LEU A 76 -23.55 -13.01 -9.53
CA LEU A 76 -22.26 -12.40 -9.15
C LEU A 76 -22.30 -11.83 -7.72
N THR A 77 -23.33 -11.05 -7.41
CA THR A 77 -23.47 -10.44 -6.09
C THR A 77 -23.63 -11.50 -4.99
N GLN A 78 -24.38 -12.56 -5.26
CA GLN A 78 -24.57 -13.68 -4.34
C GLN A 78 -23.25 -14.44 -4.11
N LEU A 79 -22.48 -14.73 -5.17
CA LEU A 79 -21.19 -15.40 -5.07
C LEU A 79 -20.20 -14.60 -4.23
N LEU A 80 -20.13 -13.29 -4.46
CA LEU A 80 -19.22 -12.41 -3.71
C LEU A 80 -19.64 -12.20 -2.25
N ARG A 81 -20.93 -12.37 -1.93
CA ARG A 81 -21.38 -12.42 -0.52
C ARG A 81 -20.92 -13.72 0.18
N MET A 82 -20.89 -14.84 -0.54
CA MET A 82 -20.43 -16.12 0.01
C MET A 82 -18.91 -16.18 0.12
N GLN A 83 -18.21 -15.65 -0.88
CA GLN A 83 -16.75 -15.60 -0.94
C GLN A 83 -16.27 -14.24 -1.47
N PRO A 84 -16.04 -13.23 -0.61
CA PRO A 84 -15.65 -11.88 -1.01
C PRO A 84 -14.31 -11.82 -1.77
N ALA A 85 -13.44 -12.80 -1.56
CA ALA A 85 -12.13 -12.89 -2.22
C ALA A 85 -12.18 -13.57 -3.60
N LEU A 86 -13.35 -14.05 -4.06
CA LEU A 86 -13.49 -14.73 -5.34
C LEU A 86 -13.20 -13.78 -6.51
N TYR A 87 -12.39 -14.24 -7.48
CA TYR A 87 -12.09 -13.47 -8.66
C TYR A 87 -13.12 -13.75 -9.76
N CYS A 88 -14.05 -12.82 -9.94
CA CYS A 88 -15.11 -12.96 -10.94
C CYS A 88 -14.80 -12.08 -12.16
N ILE A 89 -14.75 -12.68 -13.35
CA ILE A 89 -14.60 -12.02 -14.64
C ILE A 89 -15.93 -12.09 -15.37
N LEU A 90 -16.46 -10.95 -15.81
CA LEU A 90 -17.68 -10.91 -16.60
C LEU A 90 -17.36 -10.94 -18.10
N LEU A 91 -17.90 -11.93 -18.80
CA LEU A 91 -17.80 -12.09 -20.25
C LEU A 91 -19.06 -11.54 -20.90
N ALA A 92 -18.97 -10.40 -21.57
CA ALA A 92 -20.13 -9.66 -22.05
C ALA A 92 -20.42 -9.91 -23.53
N GLU A 93 -21.62 -10.33 -23.83
CA GLU A 93 -22.22 -10.24 -25.17
C GLU A 93 -23.06 -8.96 -25.26
N ASN A 94 -22.99 -8.29 -26.43
CA ASN A 94 -23.75 -7.07 -26.71
C ASN A 94 -23.64 -6.00 -25.60
N GLY A 95 -22.49 -5.94 -24.91
CA GLY A 95 -22.24 -4.99 -23.84
C GLY A 95 -21.69 -3.66 -24.35
N ASN A 96 -21.83 -2.61 -23.52
CA ASN A 96 -21.32 -1.27 -23.74
C ASN A 96 -20.63 -0.74 -22.48
N GLU A 97 -20.16 0.51 -22.52
CA GLU A 97 -19.49 1.14 -21.36
C GLU A 97 -20.36 1.15 -20.09
N LEU A 98 -21.68 1.35 -20.22
CA LEU A 98 -22.60 1.35 -19.09
C LEU A 98 -22.70 -0.03 -18.45
N SER A 99 -22.73 -1.09 -19.27
CA SER A 99 -22.71 -2.48 -18.82
C SER A 99 -21.42 -2.82 -18.08
N ALA A 100 -20.28 -2.34 -18.57
CA ALA A 100 -18.98 -2.52 -17.93
C ALA A 100 -18.95 -1.85 -16.54
N VAL A 101 -19.40 -0.61 -16.47
CA VAL A 101 -19.50 0.13 -15.19
C VAL A 101 -20.44 -0.58 -14.20
N ARG A 102 -21.59 -1.09 -14.67
CA ARG A 102 -22.53 -1.83 -13.83
C ARG A 102 -21.93 -3.13 -13.31
N ALA A 103 -21.23 -3.88 -14.15
CA ALA A 103 -20.54 -5.12 -13.76
C ALA A 103 -19.46 -4.88 -12.69
N LEU A 104 -18.59 -3.90 -12.91
CA LEU A 104 -17.51 -3.56 -11.96
C LEU A 104 -18.06 -3.02 -10.63
N LYS A 105 -19.11 -2.20 -10.65
CA LYS A 105 -19.80 -1.75 -9.43
C LYS A 105 -20.48 -2.89 -8.67
N SER A 106 -20.88 -3.95 -9.37
CA SER A 106 -21.45 -5.15 -8.75
C SER A 106 -20.39 -6.11 -8.19
N GLY A 107 -19.11 -5.77 -8.33
CA GLY A 107 -17.99 -6.49 -7.75
C GLY A 107 -17.23 -7.41 -8.71
N ALA A 108 -17.56 -7.42 -10.01
CA ALA A 108 -16.69 -8.07 -10.99
C ALA A 108 -15.30 -7.46 -10.93
N LYS A 109 -14.28 -8.31 -10.99
CA LYS A 109 -12.88 -7.85 -10.95
C LYS A 109 -12.37 -7.46 -12.34
N ASP A 110 -13.00 -7.99 -13.38
CA ASP A 110 -12.71 -7.65 -14.77
C ASP A 110 -13.97 -7.82 -15.64
N TYR A 111 -13.94 -7.15 -16.81
CA TYR A 111 -15.03 -7.16 -17.81
C TYR A 111 -14.44 -7.31 -19.21
N LEU A 112 -14.78 -8.40 -19.89
CA LEU A 112 -14.24 -8.73 -21.20
C LEU A 112 -15.37 -8.79 -22.25
N PRO A 113 -15.37 -7.90 -23.26
CA PRO A 113 -16.37 -7.91 -24.35
C PRO A 113 -16.07 -9.09 -25.30
N LEU A 114 -16.95 -10.09 -25.34
CA LEU A 114 -16.78 -11.32 -26.12
C LEU A 114 -16.67 -11.10 -27.64
N ALA A 115 -17.21 -10.00 -28.17
CA ALA A 115 -17.12 -9.69 -29.58
C ALA A 115 -15.71 -9.28 -30.02
N GLN A 116 -14.88 -8.81 -29.11
CA GLN A 116 -13.56 -8.22 -29.38
C GLN A 116 -12.44 -8.88 -28.60
N ILE A 117 -12.76 -9.89 -27.75
CA ILE A 117 -11.76 -10.55 -26.91
C ILE A 117 -10.71 -11.27 -27.75
N THR A 118 -9.45 -10.97 -27.49
CA THR A 118 -8.31 -11.69 -28.06
C THR A 118 -7.85 -12.80 -27.11
N LYS A 119 -7.11 -13.78 -27.66
CA LYS A 119 -6.45 -14.82 -26.87
C LYS A 119 -5.59 -14.22 -25.76
N ASP A 120 -4.80 -13.20 -26.09
CA ASP A 120 -3.86 -12.59 -25.13
C ASP A 120 -4.58 -11.87 -23.99
N GLN A 121 -5.68 -11.17 -24.28
CA GLN A 121 -6.51 -10.55 -23.25
C GLN A 121 -7.13 -11.58 -22.30
N LEU A 122 -7.64 -12.69 -22.83
CA LEU A 122 -8.16 -13.79 -22.02
C LEU A 122 -7.08 -14.36 -21.09
N LEU A 123 -5.91 -14.71 -21.66
CA LEU A 123 -4.82 -15.30 -20.90
C LEU A 123 -4.24 -14.35 -19.85
N THR A 124 -4.18 -13.05 -20.15
CA THR A 124 -3.78 -12.01 -19.19
C THR A 124 -4.75 -11.94 -18.02
N ALA A 125 -6.06 -11.86 -18.27
CA ALA A 125 -7.08 -11.77 -17.22
C ALA A 125 -7.10 -13.03 -16.33
N VAL A 126 -6.97 -14.22 -16.92
CA VAL A 126 -6.88 -15.48 -16.15
C VAL A 126 -5.57 -15.55 -15.37
N GLY A 127 -4.44 -15.14 -15.95
CA GLY A 127 -3.14 -15.10 -15.28
C GLY A 127 -3.13 -14.14 -14.07
N GLU A 128 -3.74 -12.97 -14.21
CA GLU A 128 -3.92 -12.03 -13.09
C GLU A 128 -4.79 -12.63 -11.97
N ALA A 129 -5.89 -13.29 -12.32
CA ALA A 129 -6.75 -13.96 -11.35
C ALA A 129 -5.97 -15.02 -10.54
N CYS A 130 -5.20 -15.87 -11.22
CA CYS A 130 -4.34 -16.87 -10.60
C CYS A 130 -3.30 -16.26 -9.68
N SER A 131 -2.62 -15.20 -10.13
CA SER A 131 -1.60 -14.50 -9.35
C SER A 131 -2.18 -13.89 -8.08
N LYS A 132 -3.30 -13.17 -8.21
CA LYS A 132 -3.98 -12.54 -7.05
C LYS A 132 -4.49 -13.59 -6.06
N ARG A 133 -4.96 -14.72 -6.55
CA ARG A 133 -5.39 -15.80 -5.66
C ARG A 133 -4.23 -16.52 -4.98
N ARG A 134 -3.11 -16.78 -5.67
CA ARG A 134 -1.91 -17.34 -5.02
C ARG A 134 -1.45 -16.44 -3.88
N ILE A 135 -1.43 -15.14 -4.10
CA ILE A 135 -1.10 -14.16 -3.06
C ILE A 135 -2.10 -14.24 -1.90
N ALA A 136 -3.41 -14.29 -2.19
CA ALA A 136 -4.44 -14.41 -1.17
C ALA A 136 -4.39 -15.78 -0.44
N ALA A 137 -4.11 -16.86 -1.14
CA ALA A 137 -3.97 -18.19 -0.56
C ALA A 137 -2.70 -18.33 0.27
N GLN A 138 -1.60 -17.73 -0.16
CA GLN A 138 -0.37 -17.64 0.63
C GLN A 138 -0.58 -16.80 1.88
N ALA A 139 -1.27 -15.65 1.77
CA ALA A 139 -1.65 -14.84 2.92
C ALA A 139 -2.58 -15.60 3.89
N ALA A 140 -3.58 -16.34 3.36
CA ALA A 140 -4.49 -17.17 4.16
C ALA A 140 -3.78 -18.38 4.80
N ALA A 141 -2.86 -19.03 4.08
CA ALA A 141 -2.05 -20.11 4.61
C ALA A 141 -1.07 -19.62 5.69
N MET A 142 -0.50 -18.41 5.51
CA MET A 142 0.27 -17.72 6.55
C MET A 142 -0.61 -17.33 7.73
N MET A 143 -1.86 -16.89 7.51
CA MET A 143 -2.82 -16.62 8.59
C MET A 143 -3.27 -17.89 9.30
N ALA A 144 -3.53 -18.99 8.59
CA ALA A 144 -3.87 -20.28 9.19
C ALA A 144 -2.68 -20.93 9.92
N GLN A 145 -1.45 -20.66 9.49
CA GLN A 145 -0.24 -21.00 10.26
C GLN A 145 -0.04 -20.05 11.45
N SER A 146 -0.60 -18.84 11.39
CA SER A 146 -0.64 -17.85 12.48
C SER A 146 -1.75 -18.14 13.50
N GLU A 147 -2.76 -18.96 13.18
CA GLU A 147 -3.73 -19.48 14.18
C GLU A 147 -3.11 -20.55 15.10
N ASN A 148 -1.99 -21.15 14.75
CA ASN A 148 -1.01 -21.61 15.71
C ASN A 148 -0.17 -20.39 16.13
N SER A 149 -0.77 -19.53 16.95
CA SER A 149 -0.14 -18.35 17.53
C SER A 149 1.19 -18.78 18.13
N THR A 150 2.26 -18.64 17.38
CA THR A 150 3.54 -18.41 18.01
C THR A 150 3.33 -17.10 18.73
N ILE A 151 3.00 -17.18 20.02
CA ILE A 151 3.01 -16.03 20.91
C ILE A 151 4.39 -15.46 20.70
N ILE A 152 4.48 -14.30 20.05
CA ILE A 152 5.77 -13.63 19.85
C ILE A 152 6.18 -13.18 21.25
N GLU A 153 6.91 -14.05 21.96
CA GLU A 153 7.45 -13.73 23.25
C GLU A 153 8.75 -12.94 23.04
N VAL A 154 8.69 -11.65 23.28
CA VAL A 154 9.90 -10.83 23.39
C VAL A 154 10.17 -10.65 24.87
N PRO A 155 11.26 -11.21 25.40
CA PRO A 155 11.60 -11.15 26.83
C PRO A 155 11.59 -9.71 27.36
N GLY A 156 10.94 -9.47 28.48
CA GLY A 156 10.80 -8.14 29.08
C GLY A 156 9.69 -7.27 28.51
N TYR A 157 8.84 -7.83 27.62
CA TYR A 157 7.68 -7.13 27.05
C TYR A 157 6.41 -7.98 27.13
N SER A 158 5.37 -7.43 27.74
CA SER A 158 4.04 -8.05 27.79
C SER A 158 3.14 -7.42 26.76
N ILE A 159 2.67 -8.18 25.76
CA ILE A 159 1.78 -7.67 24.72
C ILE A 159 0.44 -7.32 25.33
N VAL A 160 -0.04 -6.09 25.09
CA VAL A 160 -1.34 -5.58 25.54
C VAL A 160 -2.38 -5.75 24.43
N LYS A 161 -2.03 -5.36 23.19
CA LYS A 161 -2.89 -5.53 22.01
C LYS A 161 -2.08 -5.42 20.73
N GLU A 162 -2.56 -6.03 19.67
CA GLU A 162 -2.07 -5.78 18.31
C GLU A 162 -2.65 -4.44 17.80
N ILE A 163 -1.77 -3.61 17.20
CA ILE A 163 -2.12 -2.32 16.59
C ILE A 163 -2.30 -2.48 15.09
N ALA A 164 -1.35 -3.16 14.44
CA ALA A 164 -1.34 -3.39 13.01
C ALA A 164 -0.53 -4.64 12.68
N THR A 165 -0.91 -5.31 11.60
CA THR A 165 -0.15 -6.44 11.05
C THR A 165 -0.06 -6.35 9.54
N SER A 166 1.03 -6.87 8.99
CA SER A 166 1.29 -6.99 7.57
C SER A 166 1.95 -8.34 7.29
N ASN A 167 2.18 -8.68 6.03
CA ASN A 167 2.80 -9.95 5.63
C ASN A 167 4.21 -10.17 6.23
N PHE A 168 4.91 -9.09 6.63
CA PHE A 168 6.31 -9.14 7.05
C PHE A 168 6.56 -8.56 8.44
N SER A 169 5.58 -7.85 9.00
CA SER A 169 5.75 -7.19 10.31
C SER A 169 4.45 -7.06 11.06
N SER A 170 4.52 -7.16 12.37
CA SER A 170 3.40 -6.87 13.28
C SER A 170 3.81 -5.77 14.26
N VAL A 171 2.85 -4.93 14.62
CA VAL A 171 3.02 -3.81 15.55
C VAL A 171 2.09 -4.00 16.73
N PHE A 172 2.64 -4.01 17.92
CA PHE A 172 1.91 -4.23 19.17
C PHE A 172 2.04 -3.03 20.10
N LEU A 173 0.99 -2.74 20.84
CA LEU A 173 1.11 -2.05 22.11
C LEU A 173 1.59 -3.08 23.14
N ALA A 174 2.72 -2.82 23.76
CA ALA A 174 3.29 -3.69 24.78
C ALA A 174 3.65 -2.89 26.03
N ARG A 175 3.71 -3.56 27.17
CA ARG A 175 4.24 -2.99 28.41
C ARG A 175 5.68 -3.47 28.61
N SER A 176 6.61 -2.54 28.71
CA SER A 176 8.01 -2.85 29.02
C SER A 176 8.17 -3.03 30.54
N GLU A 177 8.72 -4.18 30.95
CA GLU A 177 9.02 -4.47 32.36
C GLU A 177 10.14 -3.54 32.88
N ARG A 178 11.15 -3.31 32.05
CA ARG A 178 12.31 -2.46 32.39
C ARG A 178 11.88 -1.00 32.56
N LEU A 179 11.11 -0.46 31.60
CA LEU A 179 10.69 0.94 31.59
C LEU A 179 9.43 1.19 32.43
N ARG A 180 8.69 0.14 32.81
CA ARG A 180 7.39 0.18 33.53
C ARG A 180 6.34 1.05 32.85
N ARG A 181 6.44 1.23 31.53
CA ARG A 181 5.53 2.02 30.70
C ARG A 181 5.12 1.29 29.43
N ASN A 182 4.10 1.78 28.76
CA ASN A 182 3.69 1.30 27.45
C ASN A 182 4.70 1.72 26.38
N VAL A 183 4.94 0.82 25.43
CA VAL A 183 5.81 1.00 24.28
C VAL A 183 5.13 0.44 23.04
N VAL A 184 5.55 0.87 21.87
CA VAL A 184 5.24 0.19 20.61
C VAL A 184 6.31 -0.84 20.36
N LEU A 185 5.91 -2.11 20.22
CA LEU A 185 6.77 -3.22 19.86
C LEU A 185 6.49 -3.62 18.43
N LYS A 186 7.43 -3.36 17.52
CA LYS A 186 7.36 -3.76 16.12
C LYS A 186 8.20 -5.02 15.94
N THR A 187 7.61 -6.07 15.41
CA THR A 187 8.30 -7.33 15.12
C THR A 187 8.31 -7.57 13.61
N MET A 188 9.39 -8.18 13.13
CA MET A 188 9.54 -8.53 11.72
C MET A 188 10.02 -9.97 11.61
N THR A 189 9.43 -10.72 10.70
CA THR A 189 9.84 -12.10 10.43
C THR A 189 11.24 -12.08 9.80
N ARG A 190 12.14 -12.88 10.35
CA ARG A 190 13.49 -13.08 9.80
C ARG A 190 13.44 -14.23 8.79
N GLY A 191 13.77 -13.96 7.54
CA GLY A 191 13.90 -15.02 6.54
C GLY A 191 15.21 -15.80 6.69
N GLU A 192 15.25 -17.00 6.09
CA GLU A 192 16.39 -17.95 6.19
C GLU A 192 17.35 -17.86 4.99
N SER A 193 17.06 -17.06 3.97
CA SER A 193 17.94 -16.90 2.81
C SER A 193 19.16 -16.03 3.13
N GLU A 194 20.30 -16.27 2.48
CA GLU A 194 21.53 -15.45 2.63
C GLU A 194 21.27 -13.95 2.40
N ARG A 195 20.33 -13.62 1.51
CA ARG A 195 19.92 -12.26 1.21
C ARG A 195 19.16 -11.63 2.38
N GLU A 196 18.21 -12.35 2.96
CA GLU A 196 17.42 -11.91 4.12
C GLU A 196 18.28 -11.77 5.38
N ILE A 197 19.35 -12.55 5.51
CA ILE A 197 20.35 -12.41 6.58
C ILE A 197 21.13 -11.09 6.38
N GLY A 198 21.57 -10.78 5.17
CA GLY A 198 22.25 -9.52 4.85
C GLY A 198 21.36 -8.28 5.08
N ASP A 199 20.07 -8.39 4.76
CA ASP A 199 19.10 -7.34 5.03
C ASP A 199 18.85 -7.15 6.53
N ALA A 200 18.85 -8.22 7.32
CA ALA A 200 18.73 -8.16 8.78
C ALA A 200 19.93 -7.48 9.45
N GLU A 201 21.16 -7.74 8.98
CA GLU A 201 22.37 -7.09 9.49
C GLU A 201 22.40 -5.59 9.15
N ARG A 202 21.98 -5.22 7.93
CA ARG A 202 21.86 -3.79 7.54
C ARG A 202 20.83 -3.08 8.39
N PHE A 203 19.66 -3.70 8.56
CA PHE A 203 18.58 -3.22 9.40
C PHE A 203 19.08 -2.95 10.83
N GLN A 204 19.83 -3.90 11.41
CA GLN A 204 20.40 -3.74 12.74
C GLN A 204 21.34 -2.53 12.81
N ARG A 205 22.27 -2.36 11.86
CA ARG A 205 23.20 -1.22 11.84
C ARG A 205 22.48 0.13 11.71
N GLU A 206 21.44 0.19 10.88
CA GLU A 206 20.66 1.42 10.71
C GLU A 206 19.89 1.75 12.00
N TYR A 207 19.36 0.75 12.70
CA TYR A 207 18.75 0.96 14.02
C TYR A 207 19.75 1.35 15.10
N GLU A 208 20.97 0.82 15.09
CA GLU A 208 22.04 1.26 15.99
C GLU A 208 22.31 2.76 15.83
N ILE A 209 22.36 3.25 14.61
CA ILE A 209 22.54 4.69 14.33
C ILE A 209 21.34 5.49 14.85
N ILE A 210 20.11 5.08 14.50
CA ILE A 210 18.89 5.83 14.89
C ILE A 210 18.70 5.81 16.40
N SER A 211 18.98 4.69 17.08
CA SER A 211 18.87 4.60 18.54
C SER A 211 19.84 5.51 19.29
N SER A 212 20.94 5.94 18.63
CA SER A 212 21.87 6.92 19.18
C SER A 212 21.39 8.36 19.04
N ILE A 213 20.36 8.61 18.23
CA ILE A 213 19.82 9.94 17.99
C ILE A 213 18.81 10.30 19.09
N THR A 214 19.14 11.30 19.89
CA THR A 214 18.23 11.86 20.87
C THR A 214 17.76 13.25 20.38
N HIS A 215 16.50 13.33 19.96
CA HIS A 215 15.90 14.59 19.51
C HIS A 215 14.40 14.60 19.76
N ARG A 216 13.86 15.76 20.20
CA ARG A 216 12.42 15.89 20.57
C ARG A 216 11.44 15.54 19.44
N ALA A 217 11.83 15.74 18.18
CA ALA A 217 10.99 15.47 17.01
C ALA A 217 11.30 14.12 16.35
N ILE A 218 12.04 13.23 17.01
CA ILE A 218 12.36 11.87 16.57
C ILE A 218 11.92 10.91 17.66
N ALA A 219 11.24 9.82 17.31
CA ALA A 219 10.79 8.81 18.27
C ALA A 219 11.98 8.12 18.95
N GLU A 220 11.90 8.04 20.27
CA GLU A 220 12.93 7.34 21.06
C GLU A 220 12.85 5.84 20.83
N ILE A 221 13.95 5.23 20.44
CA ILE A 221 14.10 3.78 20.38
C ILE A 221 14.62 3.32 21.72
N HIS A 222 13.84 2.46 22.40
CA HIS A 222 14.16 1.97 23.74
C HIS A 222 14.99 0.70 23.74
N ASP A 223 14.79 -0.12 22.70
CA ASP A 223 15.43 -1.44 22.58
C ASP A 223 15.24 -1.98 21.16
N PHE A 224 16.17 -2.80 20.73
CA PHE A 224 16.04 -3.61 19.53
C PHE A 224 16.83 -4.91 19.72
N GLY A 225 16.41 -5.96 19.02
CA GLY A 225 17.09 -7.23 19.12
C GLY A 225 16.57 -8.28 18.17
N SER A 226 17.14 -9.47 18.30
CA SER A 226 16.79 -10.64 17.51
C SER A 226 16.34 -11.76 18.44
N GLN A 227 15.25 -12.42 18.05
CA GLN A 227 14.77 -13.66 18.64
C GLN A 227 14.73 -14.74 17.55
N PRO A 228 14.65 -16.03 17.89
CA PRO A 228 14.49 -17.06 16.88
C PRO A 228 13.33 -16.77 15.93
N GLY A 229 13.63 -16.56 14.64
CA GLY A 229 12.66 -16.26 13.59
C GLY A 229 12.18 -14.80 13.51
N HIS A 230 12.56 -13.89 14.42
CA HIS A 230 12.05 -12.51 14.43
C HIS A 230 13.12 -11.50 14.86
N LEU A 231 13.03 -10.31 14.24
CA LEU A 231 13.65 -9.10 14.76
C LEU A 231 12.58 -8.29 15.51
N TYR A 232 12.97 -7.60 16.57
CA TYR A 232 12.05 -6.70 17.27
C TYR A 232 12.68 -5.33 17.50
N LEU A 233 11.79 -4.35 17.58
CA LEU A 233 12.09 -2.96 17.87
C LEU A 233 11.06 -2.44 18.89
N ALA A 234 11.52 -1.95 20.02
CA ALA A 234 10.69 -1.27 21.02
C ALA A 234 10.92 0.24 20.96
N MET A 235 9.86 1.02 20.79
CA MET A 235 9.93 2.47 20.65
C MET A 235 8.86 3.19 21.49
N GLU A 236 8.98 4.48 21.58
CA GLU A 236 8.03 5.38 22.25
C GLU A 236 6.59 5.14 21.76
N TYR A 237 5.63 5.12 22.69
CA TYR A 237 4.20 5.02 22.40
C TYR A 237 3.54 6.37 22.41
N PHE A 238 2.76 6.68 21.39
CA PHE A 238 2.05 7.94 21.21
C PHE A 238 0.53 7.75 21.35
N PRO A 239 -0.07 8.09 22.49
CA PRO A 239 -1.49 7.88 22.72
C PRO A 239 -2.38 8.79 21.88
N CYS A 240 -1.89 9.95 21.40
CA CYS A 240 -2.64 10.91 20.62
C CYS A 240 -2.75 10.58 19.12
N GLY A 241 -2.17 9.43 18.70
CA GLY A 241 -2.23 9.01 17.30
C GLY A 241 -1.27 9.76 16.39
N ASP A 242 -1.60 9.77 15.11
CA ASP A 242 -0.76 10.35 14.05
C ASP A 242 -1.39 11.60 13.41
N LEU A 243 -0.60 12.29 12.60
CA LEU A 243 -1.00 13.54 11.95
C LEU A 243 -2.17 13.37 10.96
N ARG A 244 -2.45 12.15 10.43
CA ARG A 244 -3.61 11.92 9.54
C ARG A 244 -4.94 12.28 10.21
N ASP A 245 -5.07 11.95 11.49
CA ASP A 245 -6.29 12.24 12.23
C ASP A 245 -6.50 13.75 12.42
N ARG A 246 -5.40 14.50 12.53
CA ARG A 246 -5.43 15.96 12.63
C ARG A 246 -5.76 16.63 11.29
N LEU A 247 -5.38 16.00 10.16
CA LEU A 247 -5.59 16.50 8.79
C LEU A 247 -6.99 16.23 8.22
N ARG A 248 -7.94 15.75 9.02
CA ARG A 248 -9.35 15.61 8.57
C ARG A 248 -9.97 16.94 8.15
N ASN A 249 -9.45 18.05 8.68
CA ASN A 249 -9.76 19.40 8.26
C ASN A 249 -8.47 20.16 7.98
N PRO A 250 -8.49 21.19 7.12
CA PRO A 250 -7.34 22.06 6.89
C PRO A 250 -6.86 22.66 8.22
N LEU A 251 -5.55 22.77 8.35
CA LEU A 251 -4.93 23.46 9.48
C LEU A 251 -4.83 24.97 9.19
N SER A 252 -4.69 25.77 10.23
CA SER A 252 -4.29 27.16 10.07
C SER A 252 -2.89 27.25 9.45
N VAL A 253 -2.57 28.40 8.85
CA VAL A 253 -1.23 28.65 8.29
C VAL A 253 -0.17 28.48 9.37
N ASP A 254 -0.40 29.03 10.57
CA ASP A 254 0.55 28.98 11.68
C ASP A 254 0.79 27.54 12.15
N GLU A 255 -0.26 26.73 12.30
CA GLU A 255 -0.13 25.32 12.65
C GLU A 255 0.60 24.54 11.54
N SER A 256 0.30 24.82 10.27
CA SER A 256 0.96 24.17 9.12
C SER A 256 2.45 24.50 9.09
N LEU A 257 2.83 25.74 9.33
CA LEU A 257 4.22 26.17 9.42
C LEU A 257 4.93 25.60 10.65
N TYR A 258 4.23 25.46 11.78
CA TYR A 258 4.76 24.82 12.98
C TYR A 258 5.12 23.35 12.69
N TYR A 259 4.20 22.57 12.10
CA TYR A 259 4.46 21.17 11.74
C TYR A 259 5.53 21.05 10.66
N LEU A 260 5.48 21.89 9.61
CA LEU A 260 6.49 21.93 8.56
C LEU A 260 7.89 22.09 9.16
N ARG A 261 8.06 23.07 10.04
CA ARG A 261 9.33 23.35 10.70
C ARG A 261 9.80 22.20 11.58
N ALA A 262 8.93 21.70 12.47
CA ALA A 262 9.30 20.65 13.41
C ALA A 262 9.70 19.34 12.68
N ILE A 263 9.02 19.02 11.57
CA ILE A 263 9.38 17.88 10.74
C ILE A 263 10.70 18.16 9.98
N ALA A 264 10.90 19.38 9.47
CA ALA A 264 12.18 19.78 8.85
C ALA A 264 13.36 19.69 9.83
N GLU A 265 13.17 20.07 11.11
CA GLU A 265 14.18 19.87 12.16
C GLU A 265 14.52 18.39 12.37
N ALA A 266 13.51 17.50 12.39
CA ALA A 266 13.74 16.06 12.48
C ALA A 266 14.52 15.54 11.25
N LEU A 267 14.11 15.94 10.04
CA LEU A 267 14.80 15.57 8.80
C LEU A 267 16.25 16.06 8.80
N ARG A 268 16.49 17.30 9.24
CA ARG A 268 17.85 17.84 9.37
C ARG A 268 18.75 16.93 10.19
N VAL A 269 18.25 16.48 11.33
CA VAL A 269 19.01 15.58 12.22
C VAL A 269 19.33 14.26 11.55
N ILE A 270 18.36 13.55 10.98
CA ILE A 270 18.61 12.26 10.35
C ILE A 270 19.49 12.37 9.10
N HIS A 271 19.36 13.46 8.35
CA HIS A 271 20.18 13.72 7.15
C HIS A 271 21.67 13.90 7.49
N VAL A 272 22.01 14.49 8.65
CA VAL A 272 23.41 14.59 9.13
C VAL A 272 24.01 13.21 9.36
N PHE A 273 23.23 12.22 9.78
CA PHE A 273 23.68 10.83 9.92
C PHE A 273 23.62 10.03 8.60
N GLY A 274 23.34 10.70 7.47
CA GLY A 274 23.23 10.06 6.15
C GLY A 274 21.97 9.20 5.98
N ILE A 275 20.98 9.37 6.85
CA ILE A 275 19.72 8.61 6.80
C ILE A 275 18.69 9.43 6.01
N LEU A 276 18.04 8.78 5.03
CA LEU A 276 16.88 9.31 4.32
C LEU A 276 15.62 8.62 4.84
N HIS A 277 14.54 9.40 5.04
CA HIS A 277 13.27 8.84 5.51
C HIS A 277 12.55 8.03 4.42
N ARG A 278 12.51 8.50 3.16
CA ARG A 278 11.97 7.85 1.95
C ARG A 278 10.49 7.48 1.95
N ASP A 279 9.82 7.49 3.08
CA ASP A 279 8.37 7.21 3.24
C ASP A 279 7.71 8.27 4.13
N LEU A 280 8.10 9.53 3.97
CA LEU A 280 7.52 10.63 4.75
C LEU A 280 6.06 10.85 4.35
N LYS A 281 5.17 10.75 5.34
CA LYS A 281 3.72 10.89 5.20
C LYS A 281 3.08 11.18 6.56
N PRO A 282 1.84 11.71 6.63
CA PRO A 282 1.17 12.00 7.90
C PRO A 282 1.07 10.83 8.87
N ALA A 283 0.96 9.59 8.36
CA ALA A 283 0.93 8.38 9.17
C ALA A 283 2.26 8.08 9.91
N ASN A 284 3.37 8.65 9.45
CA ASN A 284 4.69 8.48 10.04
C ASN A 284 5.10 9.68 10.90
N VAL A 285 4.14 10.57 11.22
CA VAL A 285 4.30 11.68 12.15
C VAL A 285 3.30 11.51 13.28
N MET A 286 3.80 11.08 14.43
CA MET A 286 2.99 10.91 15.64
C MET A 286 2.88 12.22 16.40
N LEU A 287 1.86 12.34 17.24
CA LEU A 287 1.62 13.53 18.06
C LEU A 287 1.75 13.20 19.55
N ARG A 288 2.47 14.04 20.30
CA ARG A 288 2.47 14.02 21.76
C ARG A 288 1.24 14.74 22.31
N GLU A 289 1.04 14.67 23.61
CA GLU A 289 -0.06 15.31 24.32
C GLU A 289 -0.08 16.85 24.16
N ASP A 290 1.08 17.45 23.96
CA ASP A 290 1.26 18.87 23.66
C ASP A 290 1.13 19.22 22.17
N ASN A 291 0.64 18.28 21.34
CA ASN A 291 0.57 18.34 19.86
C ASN A 291 1.93 18.50 19.17
N SER A 292 3.05 18.31 19.85
CA SER A 292 4.35 18.32 19.17
C SER A 292 4.52 17.09 18.26
N PRO A 293 4.94 17.27 16.98
CA PRO A 293 5.10 16.17 16.06
C PRO A 293 6.40 15.39 16.32
N VAL A 294 6.32 14.09 16.12
CA VAL A 294 7.44 13.15 16.27
C VAL A 294 7.51 12.25 15.05
N LEU A 295 8.65 12.24 14.40
CA LEU A 295 8.89 11.41 13.23
C LEU A 295 9.21 9.98 13.65
N ILE A 296 8.52 9.02 13.01
CA ILE A 296 8.69 7.57 13.20
C ILE A 296 9.00 6.89 11.87
N ASP A 297 9.40 5.60 11.94
CA ASP A 297 9.51 4.69 10.78
C ASP A 297 10.39 5.24 9.65
N PHE A 298 11.65 5.46 9.92
CA PHE A 298 12.67 5.77 8.92
C PHE A 298 12.76 4.63 7.90
N GLY A 299 12.52 4.88 6.63
CA GLY A 299 12.28 3.92 5.53
C GLY A 299 13.35 2.85 5.31
N LEU A 300 13.82 2.23 6.37
CA LEU A 300 14.89 1.23 6.45
C LEU A 300 14.54 -0.03 5.63
N ALA A 301 13.26 -0.42 5.63
CA ALA A 301 12.77 -1.55 4.85
C ALA A 301 12.76 -1.28 3.32
N ARG A 302 12.83 -0.03 2.87
CA ARG A 302 12.82 0.32 1.44
C ARG A 302 14.19 0.28 0.76
N ARG A 303 15.29 0.41 1.51
CA ARG A 303 16.64 0.30 0.93
C ARG A 303 16.89 -1.07 0.31
N SER A 304 16.42 -2.14 0.94
CA SER A 304 16.55 -3.51 0.43
C SER A 304 15.81 -3.73 -0.90
N LEU A 305 14.81 -2.91 -1.21
CA LEU A 305 14.01 -3.00 -2.43
C LEU A 305 14.53 -2.09 -3.57
N ASP A 306 15.16 -0.96 -3.24
CA ASP A 306 15.74 -0.02 -4.22
C ASP A 306 17.04 -0.55 -4.84
N GLU A 307 17.82 -1.37 -4.12
CA GLU A 307 19.01 -2.05 -4.63
C GLU A 307 18.70 -3.28 -5.50
N ILE A 308 17.45 -3.75 -5.47
CA ILE A 308 16.91 -4.77 -6.36
C ILE A 308 16.37 -4.08 -7.60
N GLY A 309 17.24 -3.67 -8.50
CA GLY A 309 16.83 -3.28 -9.84
C GLY A 309 15.87 -4.34 -10.40
N THR A 310 14.61 -3.91 -10.73
CA THR A 310 13.54 -4.75 -11.26
C THR A 310 12.85 -5.69 -10.26
N THR A 311 12.05 -5.15 -9.33
CA THR A 311 10.81 -5.84 -8.96
C THR A 311 9.84 -5.65 -10.11
N GLY A 312 9.33 -6.78 -10.63
CA GLY A 312 8.47 -6.81 -11.82
C GLY A 312 7.36 -5.77 -11.76
N VAL A 313 7.06 -5.20 -12.90
CA VAL A 313 6.01 -4.23 -13.17
C VAL A 313 4.74 -4.59 -12.39
N GLY A 314 4.40 -3.80 -11.35
CA GLY A 314 3.09 -3.89 -10.69
C GLY A 314 3.00 -3.83 -9.18
N GLN A 315 4.08 -3.95 -8.41
CA GLN A 315 4.01 -3.80 -6.94
C GLN A 315 4.53 -2.43 -6.49
N VAL A 316 3.61 -1.46 -6.39
CA VAL A 316 3.88 -0.20 -5.69
C VAL A 316 3.80 -0.48 -4.19
N LEU A 317 4.94 -0.72 -3.56
CA LEU A 317 5.04 -0.86 -2.12
C LEU A 317 4.97 0.54 -1.48
N GLY A 318 3.87 0.85 -0.79
CA GLY A 318 3.65 2.12 -0.09
C GLY A 318 2.57 2.99 -0.70
N SER A 319 2.27 4.09 -0.01
CA SER A 319 1.26 5.06 -0.47
C SER A 319 1.86 5.96 -1.57
N PRO A 320 1.34 5.97 -2.82
CA PRO A 320 1.91 6.75 -3.92
C PRO A 320 1.69 8.26 -3.76
N TYR A 321 0.92 8.70 -2.75
CA TYR A 321 0.46 10.08 -2.59
C TYR A 321 1.55 11.08 -2.16
N TYR A 322 2.66 10.60 -1.59
CA TYR A 322 3.74 11.45 -1.07
C TYR A 322 5.08 11.15 -1.73
N ILE A 323 5.08 10.33 -2.78
CA ILE A 323 6.29 9.90 -3.49
C ILE A 323 6.93 11.06 -4.25
N SER A 324 8.25 11.17 -4.23
CA SER A 324 8.95 12.15 -5.04
C SER A 324 9.02 11.73 -6.53
N PRO A 325 9.19 12.68 -7.46
CA PRO A 325 9.36 12.39 -8.88
C PRO A 325 10.48 11.39 -9.17
N GLU A 326 11.64 11.55 -8.52
CA GLU A 326 12.79 10.66 -8.66
C GLU A 326 12.53 9.26 -8.12
N GLN A 327 11.81 9.13 -7.01
CA GLN A 327 11.37 7.82 -6.50
C GLN A 327 10.39 7.14 -7.47
N ALA A 328 9.43 7.90 -8.01
CA ALA A 328 8.47 7.37 -8.97
C ALA A 328 9.13 6.91 -10.27
N GLN A 329 10.28 7.46 -10.62
CA GLN A 329 11.06 7.14 -11.81
C GLN A 329 12.21 6.14 -11.53
N GLY A 330 12.39 5.69 -10.28
CA GLY A 330 13.52 4.82 -9.91
C GLY A 330 14.90 5.47 -10.07
N GLN A 331 14.96 6.82 -9.96
CA GLN A 331 16.19 7.59 -10.05
C GLN A 331 16.90 7.67 -8.70
N ARG A 332 18.13 8.23 -8.71
CA ARG A 332 18.90 8.41 -7.49
C ARG A 332 18.20 9.39 -6.55
N VAL A 333 17.97 8.96 -5.31
CA VAL A 333 17.37 9.75 -4.23
C VAL A 333 18.44 10.39 -3.35
N ASP A 334 18.15 11.59 -2.85
CA ASP A 334 18.94 12.31 -1.84
C ASP A 334 18.00 12.98 -0.81
N VAL A 335 18.56 13.85 0.05
CA VAL A 335 17.80 14.54 1.10
C VAL A 335 16.62 15.37 0.57
N ARG A 336 16.66 15.80 -0.69
CA ARG A 336 15.61 16.58 -1.35
C ARG A 336 14.36 15.75 -1.65
N THR A 337 14.49 14.43 -1.66
CA THR A 337 13.36 13.49 -1.75
C THR A 337 12.41 13.66 -0.56
N ASP A 338 12.96 13.71 0.65
CA ASP A 338 12.16 13.90 1.87
C ASP A 338 11.57 15.32 1.92
N LEU A 339 12.28 16.33 1.44
CA LEU A 339 11.78 17.71 1.36
C LEU A 339 10.60 17.83 0.37
N TYR A 340 10.61 17.08 -0.74
CA TYR A 340 9.46 17.01 -1.63
C TYR A 340 8.25 16.41 -0.95
N SER A 341 8.41 15.26 -0.27
CA SER A 341 7.34 14.61 0.48
C SER A 341 6.79 15.52 1.59
N LEU A 342 7.66 16.30 2.24
CA LEU A 342 7.27 17.32 3.21
C LEU A 342 6.45 18.44 2.56
N GLY A 343 6.80 18.86 1.32
CA GLY A 343 6.01 19.81 0.52
C GLY A 343 4.60 19.27 0.21
N VAL A 344 4.49 18.00 -0.15
CA VAL A 344 3.20 17.33 -0.37
C VAL A 344 2.34 17.35 0.90
N MET A 345 2.94 17.06 2.04
CA MET A 345 2.27 17.15 3.34
C MET A 345 1.86 18.59 3.68
N PHE A 346 2.70 19.57 3.37
CA PHE A 346 2.40 20.98 3.61
C PHE A 346 1.19 21.45 2.80
N TYR A 347 1.08 21.04 1.54
CA TYR A 347 -0.12 21.30 0.75
C TYR A 347 -1.36 20.69 1.41
N GLU A 348 -1.27 19.43 1.86
CA GLU A 348 -2.39 18.74 2.52
C GLU A 348 -2.76 19.42 3.86
N MET A 349 -1.80 19.90 4.65
CA MET A 349 -2.06 20.67 5.86
C MET A 349 -2.86 21.94 5.58
N LEU A 350 -2.48 22.70 4.55
CA LEU A 350 -3.11 23.97 4.21
C LEU A 350 -4.49 23.81 3.57
N THR A 351 -4.73 22.71 2.85
CA THR A 351 -5.94 22.53 2.02
C THR A 351 -6.89 21.45 2.52
N GLY A 352 -6.43 20.54 3.38
CA GLY A 352 -7.14 19.33 3.76
C GLY A 352 -7.24 18.31 2.62
N GLN A 353 -6.55 18.52 1.50
CA GLN A 353 -6.60 17.67 0.31
C GLN A 353 -5.21 17.32 -0.19
N ARG A 354 -5.07 16.16 -0.79
CA ARG A 354 -3.82 15.77 -1.44
C ARG A 354 -3.63 16.53 -2.75
N PRO A 355 -2.39 16.94 -3.11
CA PRO A 355 -2.14 17.70 -4.35
C PRO A 355 -2.44 16.90 -5.61
N TYR A 356 -2.30 15.57 -5.53
CA TYR A 356 -2.54 14.67 -6.66
C TYR A 356 -3.40 13.50 -6.23
N ALA A 357 -4.35 13.13 -7.10
CA ALA A 357 -5.26 12.03 -6.89
C ALA A 357 -5.49 11.29 -8.22
N GLY A 358 -5.79 10.00 -8.15
CA GLY A 358 -6.01 9.18 -9.35
C GLY A 358 -6.62 7.83 -9.04
N ARG A 359 -7.09 7.15 -10.08
CA ARG A 359 -7.72 5.83 -9.98
C ARG A 359 -6.72 4.68 -9.79
N SER A 360 -5.43 4.93 -9.99
CA SER A 360 -4.36 3.94 -9.82
C SER A 360 -3.10 4.59 -9.25
N ALA A 361 -2.24 3.79 -8.62
CA ALA A 361 -0.94 4.23 -8.14
C ALA A 361 -0.08 4.84 -9.26
N VAL A 362 -0.10 4.23 -10.45
CA VAL A 362 0.63 4.71 -11.63
C VAL A 362 0.14 6.10 -12.06
N ALA A 363 -1.19 6.34 -12.05
CA ALA A 363 -1.75 7.65 -12.39
C ALA A 363 -1.31 8.74 -11.40
N ILE A 364 -1.24 8.41 -10.09
CA ILE A 364 -0.76 9.34 -9.05
C ILE A 364 0.73 9.61 -9.22
N MET A 365 1.55 8.58 -9.42
CA MET A 365 2.99 8.72 -9.67
C MET A 365 3.29 9.57 -10.91
N SER A 366 2.52 9.37 -11.99
CA SER A 366 2.63 10.20 -13.19
C SER A 366 2.36 11.68 -12.90
N GLN A 367 1.39 12.01 -12.04
CA GLN A 367 1.13 13.39 -11.65
C GLN A 367 2.28 13.98 -10.82
N HIS A 368 2.88 13.21 -9.91
CA HIS A 368 4.08 13.65 -9.19
C HIS A 368 5.24 13.98 -10.12
N THR A 369 5.39 13.26 -11.24
CA THR A 369 6.48 13.48 -12.20
C THR A 369 6.22 14.62 -13.17
N SER A 370 4.98 14.81 -13.63
CA SER A 370 4.70 15.67 -14.80
C SER A 370 3.68 16.79 -14.55
N SER A 371 2.75 16.64 -13.59
CA SER A 371 1.76 17.70 -13.36
C SER A 371 2.36 18.90 -12.64
N PRO A 372 1.92 20.15 -12.92
CA PRO A 372 2.40 21.33 -12.20
C PRO A 372 2.09 21.24 -10.71
N VAL A 373 2.81 22.03 -9.90
CA VAL A 373 2.48 22.21 -8.49
C VAL A 373 1.11 22.88 -8.41
N PRO A 374 0.14 22.33 -7.63
CA PRO A 374 -1.18 22.91 -7.55
C PRO A 374 -1.16 24.29 -6.88
N GLN A 375 -2.06 25.16 -7.33
CA GLN A 375 -2.23 26.48 -6.71
C GLN A 375 -2.96 26.37 -5.38
N LEU A 376 -2.47 27.08 -4.39
CA LEU A 376 -3.12 27.20 -3.09
C LEU A 376 -4.36 28.12 -3.19
N PRO A 377 -5.37 27.90 -2.35
CA PRO A 377 -6.50 28.83 -2.17
C PRO A 377 -6.01 30.24 -1.83
N GLU A 378 -6.78 31.26 -2.18
CA GLU A 378 -6.45 32.66 -1.94
C GLU A 378 -6.04 32.94 -0.48
N ALA A 379 -6.75 32.37 0.48
CA ALA A 379 -6.49 32.51 1.92
C ALA A 379 -5.09 32.02 2.36
N THR A 380 -4.48 31.12 1.60
CA THR A 380 -3.16 30.54 1.91
C THR A 380 -2.11 30.81 0.82
N SER A 381 -2.46 31.64 -0.17
CA SER A 381 -1.65 31.91 -1.36
C SER A 381 -0.26 32.50 -1.06
N MET A 382 -0.10 33.19 0.06
CA MET A 382 1.20 33.70 0.55
C MET A 382 2.24 32.57 0.73
N GLN A 383 1.81 31.31 0.89
CA GLN A 383 2.68 30.15 1.05
C GLN A 383 3.06 29.50 -0.29
N GLN A 384 2.53 29.99 -1.41
CA GLN A 384 2.76 29.39 -2.72
C GLN A 384 4.25 29.34 -3.10
N PRO A 385 5.08 30.39 -2.91
CA PRO A 385 6.51 30.31 -3.27
C PRO A 385 7.26 29.23 -2.48
N LEU A 386 6.95 29.05 -1.20
CA LEU A 386 7.51 28.00 -0.35
C LEU A 386 7.12 26.61 -0.87
N LEU A 387 5.83 26.43 -1.19
CA LEU A 387 5.29 25.19 -1.73
C LEU A 387 5.89 24.86 -3.10
N ASP A 388 5.98 25.83 -4.01
CA ASP A 388 6.55 25.66 -5.35
C ASP A 388 8.01 25.19 -5.28
N ARG A 389 8.77 25.72 -4.36
CA ARG A 389 10.16 25.32 -4.16
C ARG A 389 10.28 23.92 -3.53
N LEU A 390 9.49 23.59 -2.53
CA LEU A 390 9.45 22.24 -1.93
C LEU A 390 9.04 21.18 -2.96
N MET A 391 7.98 21.45 -3.76
CA MET A 391 7.40 20.50 -4.70
C MET A 391 7.95 20.64 -6.14
N ALA A 392 9.04 21.38 -6.36
CA ALA A 392 9.66 21.48 -7.67
C ALA A 392 10.00 20.09 -8.22
N LYS A 393 9.72 19.87 -9.54
CA LYS A 393 9.91 18.53 -10.13
C LYS A 393 11.39 18.17 -10.23
N GLN A 394 12.22 19.11 -10.57
CA GLN A 394 13.67 18.92 -10.59
C GLN A 394 14.24 19.09 -9.18
N GLN A 395 15.03 18.12 -8.72
CA GLN A 395 15.68 18.16 -7.40
C GLN A 395 16.52 19.44 -7.20
N SER A 396 17.22 19.89 -8.25
CA SER A 396 18.09 21.08 -8.21
C SER A 396 17.32 22.39 -7.97
N ALA A 397 16.04 22.43 -8.23
CA ALA A 397 15.19 23.61 -8.01
C ALA A 397 14.57 23.64 -6.60
N ARG A 398 14.74 22.57 -5.79
CA ARG A 398 14.28 22.49 -4.40
C ARG A 398 15.31 23.11 -3.45
N TYR A 399 14.95 23.18 -2.17
CA TYR A 399 15.93 23.43 -1.10
C TYR A 399 17.00 22.33 -1.13
N ALA A 400 18.27 22.72 -1.04
CA ALA A 400 19.39 21.78 -1.08
C ALA A 400 19.48 20.93 0.19
N SER A 401 18.97 21.43 1.32
CA SER A 401 18.95 20.74 2.60
C SER A 401 17.80 21.23 3.48
N ALA A 402 17.53 20.49 4.58
CA ALA A 402 16.60 20.95 5.60
C ALA A 402 17.08 22.22 6.31
N ASP A 403 18.41 22.46 6.40
CA ASP A 403 18.94 23.71 6.96
C ASP A 403 18.56 24.93 6.11
N GLU A 404 18.63 24.79 4.77
CA GLU A 404 18.24 25.88 3.87
C GLU A 404 16.74 26.18 3.99
N LEU A 405 15.88 25.14 4.08
CA LEU A 405 14.46 25.31 4.33
C LEU A 405 14.19 26.02 5.67
N LEU A 406 14.87 25.58 6.73
CA LEU A 406 14.70 26.17 8.07
C LEU A 406 15.16 27.64 8.13
N ALA A 407 16.21 27.98 7.39
CA ALA A 407 16.68 29.35 7.26
C ALA A 407 15.65 30.25 6.56
N ASP A 408 15.02 29.75 5.50
CA ASP A 408 13.97 30.46 4.74
C ASP A 408 12.69 30.66 5.58
N LEU A 409 12.33 29.66 6.40
CA LEU A 409 11.19 29.77 7.34
C LEU A 409 11.41 30.80 8.46
N GLY A 410 12.63 31.30 8.67
CA GLY A 410 12.96 32.28 9.73
C GLY A 410 12.77 31.74 11.16
N PRO A 411 12.96 32.50 12.19
CA PRO A 411 12.72 32.08 13.58
C PRO A 411 11.24 31.89 13.85
N ILE A 412 10.91 30.95 14.78
CA ILE A 412 9.52 30.74 15.24
C ILE A 412 9.04 32.03 15.91
N ALA A 413 8.01 32.68 15.37
CA ALA A 413 7.21 33.59 16.20
C ALA A 413 6.63 32.75 17.35
N ALA A 414 6.96 33.05 18.58
CA ALA A 414 6.45 32.32 19.71
C ALA A 414 4.90 32.34 19.64
N VAL A 415 4.31 31.16 19.41
CA VAL A 415 2.86 31.02 19.53
C VAL A 415 2.55 31.24 21.01
N ALA A 416 1.88 32.31 21.31
CA ALA A 416 1.49 32.72 22.66
C ALA A 416 0.38 31.83 23.19
#